data_de538bd45241ed50d70f0334459d5c2d
#
_entry.id   de538bd45241ed50d70f0334459d5c2d
#
_cell.length_a   1.000
_cell.length_b   1.000
_cell.length_c   1.000
_cell.angle_alpha   90.00
_cell.angle_beta   90.00
_cell.angle_gamma   90.00
#
_symmetry.space_group_name_H-M   'P 1'
#
loop_
_entity.id
_entity.type
_entity.pdbx_description
1 polymer ?
#
loop_
_entity_poly.entity_id
_entity_poly.type
_entity_poly.pdbx_seq_one_letter_code
_entity_poly.pdbx_strand_id
1 'polypeptide(L)'
;DNHFRSEFLTQIKDICLENDILLIYDEVQSGAGITGEMWAHQHFHNDARPDIISFGKKTQCCGIFAGDRINEVEDNVFKESSRINSTFGGNLIDMYRFKLILEIIDNESLLDNTIKMGDYLLDCITSLSDEFPGYVTNPRGKGLFCAFDMPSGIERDKLIGLLLDKNIMILGSGLKSIRFRPHLNVLKEDLDICINTIHDSIKEMLN
;
A
#
# COMPACT_ATOMS: atom_id res chain seq x y z
N ASP A 1 5.13 -7.42 -2.05
CA ASP A 1 3.80 -7.07 -1.58
C ASP A 1 3.03 -8.32 -1.20
N ASN A 2 2.65 -8.41 0.07
CA ASN A 2 1.87 -9.52 0.61
C ASN A 2 0.53 -8.99 1.09
N HIS A 3 -0.52 -9.79 0.91
CA HIS A 3 -1.85 -9.52 1.43
C HIS A 3 -2.19 -10.59 2.46
N PHE A 4 -2.52 -10.15 3.67
CA PHE A 4 -2.82 -11.05 4.76
C PHE A 4 -4.31 -11.42 4.77
N ARG A 5 -4.62 -12.63 5.24
CA ARG A 5 -5.99 -13.04 5.52
C ARG A 5 -6.42 -12.51 6.88
N SER A 6 -7.71 -12.20 7.03
CA SER A 6 -8.26 -11.68 8.29
C SER A 6 -7.97 -12.60 9.47
N GLU A 7 -8.11 -13.92 9.26
CA GLU A 7 -7.89 -14.92 10.32
C GLU A 7 -6.46 -14.90 10.87
N PHE A 8 -5.47 -14.64 9.98
CA PHE A 8 -4.07 -14.53 10.41
C PHE A 8 -3.85 -13.31 11.32
N LEU A 9 -4.48 -12.18 10.98
CA LEU A 9 -4.36 -10.96 11.77
C LEU A 9 -5.11 -11.06 13.10
N THR A 10 -6.30 -11.70 13.11
CA THR A 10 -7.02 -12.01 14.35
C THR A 10 -6.18 -12.88 15.27
N GLN A 11 -5.58 -13.97 14.76
CA GLN A 11 -4.71 -14.84 15.56
C GLN A 11 -3.49 -14.10 16.13
N ILE A 12 -2.86 -13.22 15.34
CA ILE A 12 -1.77 -12.38 15.86
C ILE A 12 -2.27 -11.47 16.98
N LYS A 13 -3.45 -10.86 16.82
CA LYS A 13 -4.04 -10.01 17.86
C LYS A 13 -4.30 -10.79 19.14
N ASP A 14 -4.85 -12.00 19.03
CA ASP A 14 -5.11 -12.88 20.18
C ASP A 14 -3.79 -13.22 20.92
N ILE A 15 -2.74 -13.61 20.18
CA ILE A 15 -1.42 -13.86 20.76
C ILE A 15 -0.86 -12.63 21.48
N CYS A 16 -1.03 -11.45 20.87
CA CYS A 16 -0.59 -10.18 21.47
C CYS A 16 -1.35 -9.88 22.77
N LEU A 17 -2.66 -10.13 22.80
CA LEU A 17 -3.49 -9.94 23.98
C LEU A 17 -3.12 -10.92 25.11
N GLU A 18 -2.94 -12.20 24.79
CA GLU A 18 -2.58 -13.25 25.75
C GLU A 18 -1.20 -13.02 26.40
N ASN A 19 -0.30 -12.32 25.72
CA ASN A 19 1.06 -12.08 26.18
C ASN A 19 1.34 -10.62 26.57
N ASP A 20 0.30 -9.79 26.70
CA ASP A 20 0.40 -8.37 27.07
C ASP A 20 1.32 -7.58 26.14
N ILE A 21 1.20 -7.83 24.82
CA ILE A 21 1.96 -7.15 23.77
C ILE A 21 1.04 -6.16 23.03
N LEU A 22 1.53 -4.95 22.76
CA LEU A 22 0.85 -4.01 21.88
C LEU A 22 1.09 -4.36 20.41
N LEU A 23 0.00 -4.52 19.64
CA LEU A 23 0.05 -4.81 18.21
C LEU A 23 0.16 -3.51 17.42
N ILE A 24 1.19 -3.39 16.59
CA ILE A 24 1.43 -2.22 15.74
C ILE A 24 1.32 -2.63 14.28
N TYR A 25 0.47 -1.93 13.50
CA TYR A 25 0.47 -2.04 12.04
C TYR A 25 1.21 -0.85 11.42
N ASP A 26 2.19 -1.16 10.57
CA ASP A 26 2.87 -0.15 9.76
C ASP A 26 2.05 0.12 8.49
N GLU A 27 1.28 1.21 8.50
CA GLU A 27 0.48 1.66 7.37
C GLU A 27 1.11 2.82 6.59
N VAL A 28 2.40 3.06 6.76
CA VAL A 28 3.14 4.07 6.01
C VAL A 28 3.01 3.87 4.49
N GLN A 29 2.93 2.64 4.02
CA GLN A 29 2.76 2.31 2.61
C GLN A 29 1.29 2.03 2.22
N SER A 30 0.56 1.32 3.04
CA SER A 30 -0.79 0.82 2.75
C SER A 30 -1.90 1.78 3.16
N GLY A 31 -1.64 2.72 4.05
CA GLY A 31 -2.62 3.72 4.48
C GLY A 31 -2.84 4.85 3.47
N ALA A 32 -3.62 5.83 3.86
CA ALA A 32 -4.01 7.00 3.08
C ALA A 32 -4.66 6.64 1.74
N GLY A 33 -5.63 5.74 1.76
CA GLY A 33 -6.58 5.51 0.68
C GLY A 33 -6.17 4.51 -0.38
N ILE A 34 -4.89 4.12 -0.51
CA ILE A 34 -4.41 3.34 -1.66
C ILE A 34 -5.03 1.93 -1.77
N THR A 35 -5.57 1.39 -0.70
CA THR A 35 -6.24 0.09 -0.69
C THR A 35 -7.76 0.17 -0.89
N GLY A 36 -8.31 1.39 -1.03
CA GLY A 36 -9.75 1.63 -1.12
C GLY A 36 -10.41 1.96 0.22
N GLU A 37 -9.72 1.75 1.33
CA GLU A 37 -10.07 2.27 2.65
C GLU A 37 -9.05 3.31 3.08
N MET A 38 -9.41 4.26 3.96
CA MET A 38 -8.47 5.26 4.45
C MET A 38 -7.25 4.60 5.10
N TRP A 39 -7.47 3.54 5.89
CA TRP A 39 -6.44 2.74 6.51
C TRP A 39 -6.65 1.26 6.16
N ALA A 40 -5.58 0.56 5.79
CA ALA A 40 -5.66 -0.82 5.31
C ALA A 40 -6.25 -1.79 6.35
N HIS A 41 -6.05 -1.53 7.65
CA HIS A 41 -6.64 -2.36 8.69
C HIS A 41 -8.18 -2.34 8.70
N GLN A 42 -8.82 -1.35 8.08
CA GLN A 42 -10.29 -1.26 7.99
C GLN A 42 -10.90 -2.35 7.10
N HIS A 43 -10.09 -3.03 6.27
CA HIS A 43 -10.52 -4.20 5.50
C HIS A 43 -10.71 -5.46 6.35
N PHE A 44 -10.20 -5.47 7.57
CA PHE A 44 -10.20 -6.65 8.45
C PHE A 44 -11.31 -6.55 9.51
N HIS A 45 -11.62 -7.67 10.13
CA HIS A 45 -12.57 -7.71 11.23
C HIS A 45 -12.13 -6.85 12.42
N ASN A 46 -13.09 -6.37 13.22
CA ASN A 46 -12.81 -5.49 14.35
C ASN A 46 -11.91 -6.13 15.41
N ASP A 47 -11.94 -7.45 15.54
CA ASP A 47 -11.06 -8.24 16.43
C ASP A 47 -9.61 -8.31 15.96
N ALA A 48 -9.33 -7.95 14.70
CA ALA A 48 -7.98 -7.83 14.16
C ALA A 48 -7.41 -6.40 14.24
N ARG A 49 -8.09 -5.45 14.90
CA ARG A 49 -7.62 -4.06 14.99
C ARG A 49 -6.31 -3.95 15.75
N PRO A 50 -5.33 -3.19 15.23
CA PRO A 50 -4.10 -2.91 15.94
C PRO A 50 -4.33 -1.97 17.13
N ASP A 51 -3.38 -1.95 18.05
CA ASP A 51 -3.35 -0.97 19.15
C ASP A 51 -2.75 0.35 18.70
N ILE A 52 -1.83 0.29 17.72
CA ILE A 52 -1.15 1.44 17.14
C ILE A 52 -1.05 1.25 15.61
N ILE A 53 -1.23 2.33 14.86
CA ILE A 53 -0.84 2.40 13.44
C ILE A 53 0.19 3.49 13.23
N SER A 54 1.20 3.23 12.38
CA SER A 54 2.09 4.25 11.86
C SER A 54 1.63 4.70 10.47
N PHE A 55 1.77 5.98 10.17
CA PHE A 55 1.43 6.55 8.87
C PHE A 55 2.48 7.53 8.36
N GLY A 56 2.47 7.79 7.06
CA GLY A 56 3.43 8.68 6.42
C GLY A 56 3.32 8.64 4.89
N LYS A 57 4.40 9.00 4.21
CA LYS A 57 4.49 9.04 2.74
C LYS A 57 3.38 9.89 2.10
N LYS A 58 2.27 9.27 1.68
CA LYS A 58 1.16 9.94 0.99
C LYS A 58 0.51 11.06 1.80
N THR A 59 0.51 10.93 3.12
CA THR A 59 0.02 11.98 4.04
C THR A 59 0.95 13.18 4.12
N GLN A 60 2.21 13.03 3.67
CA GLN A 60 3.29 14.04 3.76
C GLN A 60 3.52 14.58 5.18
N CYS A 61 2.93 13.94 6.15
CA CYS A 61 3.13 14.10 7.57
C CYS A 61 3.24 12.70 8.17
N CYS A 62 4.32 12.40 8.86
CA CYS A 62 4.51 11.12 9.53
C CYS A 62 3.98 11.17 10.95
N GLY A 63 3.39 10.08 11.42
CA GLY A 63 2.87 10.01 12.77
C GLY A 63 2.39 8.62 13.14
N ILE A 64 1.78 8.56 14.30
CA ILE A 64 1.09 7.37 14.80
C ILE A 64 -0.30 7.74 15.32
N PHE A 65 -1.24 6.81 15.20
CA PHE A 65 -2.48 6.80 15.97
C PHE A 65 -2.44 5.65 16.95
N ALA A 66 -2.85 5.87 18.19
CA ALA A 66 -2.88 4.84 19.21
C ALA A 66 -4.32 4.71 19.79
N GLY A 67 -4.72 3.48 20.03
CA GLY A 67 -5.95 3.14 20.74
C GLY A 67 -5.77 3.18 22.26
N ASP A 68 -6.86 2.88 22.98
CA ASP A 68 -6.93 3.04 24.44
C ASP A 68 -5.94 2.16 25.21
N ARG A 69 -5.53 1.00 24.66
CA ARG A 69 -4.58 0.10 25.33
C ARG A 69 -3.22 0.75 25.62
N ILE A 70 -2.82 1.82 24.89
CA ILE A 70 -1.59 2.54 25.20
C ILE A 70 -1.63 3.12 26.63
N ASN A 71 -2.81 3.39 27.17
CA ASN A 71 -2.98 3.94 28.52
C ASN A 71 -2.68 2.95 29.65
N GLU A 72 -2.66 1.62 29.34
CA GLU A 72 -2.24 0.57 30.25
C GLU A 72 -0.73 0.64 30.54
N VAL A 73 0.04 1.31 29.68
CA VAL A 73 1.46 1.58 29.87
C VAL A 73 1.63 2.89 30.65
N GLU A 74 2.14 2.81 31.89
CA GLU A 74 2.20 3.94 32.82
C GLU A 74 3.00 5.12 32.23
N ASP A 75 4.21 4.85 31.72
CA ASP A 75 5.13 5.84 31.17
C ASP A 75 5.15 5.82 29.63
N ASN A 76 3.95 5.77 29.00
CA ASN A 76 3.88 5.70 27.55
C ASN A 76 4.33 7.01 26.88
N VAL A 77 4.62 6.91 25.57
CA VAL A 77 5.18 7.99 24.75
C VAL A 77 4.29 9.24 24.63
N PHE A 78 3.01 9.16 24.98
CA PHE A 78 2.11 10.33 24.99
C PHE A 78 2.05 11.02 26.36
N LYS A 79 2.44 10.33 27.42
CA LYS A 79 2.51 10.90 28.79
C LYS A 79 3.89 11.48 29.07
N GLU A 80 4.94 10.79 28.64
CA GLU A 80 6.32 11.22 28.86
C GLU A 80 6.79 12.19 27.77
N SER A 81 7.26 13.37 28.19
CA SER A 81 7.76 14.39 27.27
C SER A 81 8.98 13.90 26.48
N SER A 82 9.06 14.29 25.21
CA SER A 82 10.22 14.06 24.33
C SER A 82 10.52 12.60 23.97
N ARG A 83 9.59 11.67 24.22
CA ARG A 83 9.73 10.26 23.84
C ARG A 83 9.45 10.02 22.33
N ILE A 84 8.54 10.81 21.74
CA ILE A 84 8.33 10.87 20.29
C ILE A 84 8.75 12.25 19.83
N ASN A 85 9.90 12.34 19.19
CA ASN A 85 10.44 13.62 18.75
C ASN A 85 11.30 13.48 17.49
N SER A 86 11.24 14.51 16.64
CA SER A 86 12.21 14.79 15.59
C SER A 86 12.32 16.29 15.39
N THR A 87 13.42 16.77 14.79
CA THR A 87 13.68 18.20 14.59
C THR A 87 12.52 18.93 13.90
N PHE A 88 11.87 18.28 12.94
CA PHE A 88 10.73 18.82 12.20
C PHE A 88 9.39 18.14 12.53
N GLY A 89 9.35 17.27 13.57
CA GLY A 89 8.13 16.59 14.00
C GLY A 89 7.10 17.59 14.52
N GLY A 90 5.84 17.42 14.11
CA GLY A 90 4.75 18.33 14.50
C GLY A 90 4.79 19.69 13.81
N ASN A 91 5.51 19.83 12.70
CA ASN A 91 5.55 21.05 11.90
C ASN A 91 4.14 21.45 11.45
N LEU A 92 3.74 22.70 11.72
CA LEU A 92 2.39 23.20 11.43
C LEU A 92 2.06 23.18 9.92
N ILE A 93 3.04 23.38 9.06
CA ILE A 93 2.84 23.35 7.60
C ILE A 93 2.52 21.92 7.15
N ASP A 94 3.21 20.92 7.68
CA ASP A 94 2.96 19.52 7.36
C ASP A 94 1.59 19.06 7.90
N MET A 95 1.21 19.51 9.10
CA MET A 95 -0.11 19.25 9.66
C MET A 95 -1.23 19.87 8.81
N TYR A 96 -1.03 21.12 8.36
CA TYR A 96 -1.99 21.79 7.47
C TYR A 96 -2.08 21.10 6.11
N ARG A 97 -0.96 20.69 5.54
CA ARG A 97 -0.92 19.91 4.29
C ARG A 97 -1.63 18.57 4.46
N PHE A 98 -1.42 17.87 5.56
CA PHE A 98 -2.12 16.62 5.85
C PHE A 98 -3.64 16.83 5.91
N LYS A 99 -4.10 17.90 6.59
CA LYS A 99 -5.51 18.26 6.59
C LYS A 99 -6.06 18.45 5.17
N LEU A 100 -5.36 19.21 4.32
CA LEU A 100 -5.78 19.42 2.93
C LEU A 100 -5.83 18.12 2.13
N ILE A 101 -4.88 17.20 2.34
CA ILE A 101 -4.87 15.88 1.68
C ILE A 101 -6.13 15.09 2.08
N LEU A 102 -6.51 15.07 3.35
CA LEU A 102 -7.72 14.39 3.81
C LEU A 102 -8.98 15.01 3.19
N GLU A 103 -9.07 16.35 3.15
CA GLU A 103 -10.19 17.07 2.53
C GLU A 103 -10.29 16.77 1.03
N ILE A 104 -9.17 16.66 0.29
CA ILE A 104 -9.16 16.31 -1.14
C ILE A 104 -9.63 14.88 -1.34
N ILE A 105 -9.13 13.93 -0.54
CA ILE A 105 -9.54 12.51 -0.63
C ILE A 105 -11.06 12.38 -0.48
N ASP A 106 -11.65 13.10 0.47
CA ASP A 106 -13.09 13.07 0.75
C ASP A 106 -13.88 13.80 -0.34
N ASN A 107 -13.54 15.06 -0.64
CA ASN A 107 -14.27 15.91 -1.58
C ASN A 107 -14.27 15.37 -3.02
N GLU A 108 -13.19 14.70 -3.43
CA GLU A 108 -13.05 14.13 -4.76
C GLU A 108 -13.42 12.63 -4.83
N SER A 109 -13.94 12.06 -3.73
CA SER A 109 -14.33 10.63 -3.63
C SER A 109 -13.21 9.69 -4.10
N LEU A 110 -11.96 9.98 -3.69
CA LEU A 110 -10.80 9.26 -4.18
C LEU A 110 -10.73 7.81 -3.71
N LEU A 111 -11.40 7.47 -2.60
CA LEU A 111 -11.51 6.07 -2.16
C LEU A 111 -12.34 5.24 -3.15
N ASP A 112 -13.45 5.79 -3.64
CA ASP A 112 -14.30 5.13 -4.65
C ASP A 112 -13.53 4.94 -5.96
N ASN A 113 -12.76 5.96 -6.39
CA ASN A 113 -11.89 5.84 -7.56
C ASN A 113 -10.83 4.77 -7.35
N THR A 114 -10.23 4.71 -6.17
CA THR A 114 -9.22 3.69 -5.81
C THR A 114 -9.78 2.29 -5.89
N ILE A 115 -10.99 2.06 -5.42
CA ILE A 115 -11.67 0.74 -5.52
C ILE A 115 -11.87 0.40 -6.99
N LYS A 116 -12.55 1.29 -7.74
CA LYS A 116 -12.90 1.06 -9.14
C LYS A 116 -11.68 0.83 -10.03
N MET A 117 -10.66 1.68 -9.91
CA MET A 117 -9.44 1.57 -10.72
C MET A 117 -8.55 0.43 -10.24
N GLY A 118 -8.61 0.09 -8.97
CA GLY A 118 -7.89 -1.05 -8.40
C GLY A 118 -8.43 -2.39 -8.91
N ASP A 119 -9.75 -2.57 -8.92
CA ASP A 119 -10.40 -3.76 -9.49
C ASP A 119 -10.05 -3.89 -10.98
N TYR A 120 -10.17 -2.78 -11.73
CA TYR A 120 -9.77 -2.75 -13.13
C TYR A 120 -8.30 -3.14 -13.34
N LEU A 121 -7.38 -2.58 -12.55
CA LEU A 121 -5.95 -2.89 -12.64
C LEU A 121 -5.68 -4.37 -12.33
N LEU A 122 -6.33 -4.92 -11.32
CA LEU A 122 -6.17 -6.33 -10.95
C LEU A 122 -6.67 -7.27 -12.05
N ASP A 123 -7.80 -6.94 -12.70
CA ASP A 123 -8.33 -7.67 -13.85
C ASP A 123 -7.34 -7.65 -15.02
N CYS A 124 -6.74 -6.49 -15.30
CA CYS A 124 -5.73 -6.36 -16.35
C CYS A 124 -4.48 -7.21 -16.05
N ILE A 125 -3.99 -7.20 -14.81
CA ILE A 125 -2.84 -8.01 -14.39
C ILE A 125 -3.17 -9.50 -14.46
N THR A 126 -4.39 -9.89 -14.11
CA THR A 126 -4.87 -11.27 -14.23
C THR A 126 -4.90 -11.72 -15.70
N SER A 127 -5.39 -10.86 -16.60
CA SER A 127 -5.38 -11.12 -18.04
C SER A 127 -3.95 -11.27 -18.59
N LEU A 128 -2.99 -10.45 -18.11
CA LEU A 128 -1.58 -10.63 -18.46
C LEU A 128 -1.03 -11.98 -17.96
N SER A 129 -1.45 -12.43 -16.78
CA SER A 129 -1.04 -13.73 -16.24
C SER A 129 -1.58 -14.89 -17.07
N ASP A 130 -2.80 -14.76 -17.58
CA ASP A 130 -3.42 -15.77 -18.45
C ASP A 130 -2.76 -15.81 -19.83
N GLU A 131 -2.36 -14.65 -20.39
CA GLU A 131 -1.67 -14.57 -21.69
C GLU A 131 -0.21 -15.02 -21.62
N PHE A 132 0.49 -14.77 -20.50
CA PHE A 132 1.91 -15.10 -20.30
C PHE A 132 2.10 -16.08 -19.13
N PRO A 133 1.53 -17.32 -19.21
CA PRO A 133 1.56 -18.28 -18.12
C PRO A 133 2.99 -18.68 -17.76
N GLY A 134 3.29 -18.65 -16.44
CA GLY A 134 4.64 -18.91 -15.91
C GLY A 134 5.61 -17.74 -16.02
N TYR A 135 5.30 -16.71 -16.82
CA TYR A 135 6.11 -15.50 -16.95
C TYR A 135 5.54 -14.33 -16.11
N VAL A 136 4.24 -14.12 -16.19
CA VAL A 136 3.49 -13.27 -15.24
C VAL A 136 2.73 -14.19 -14.31
N THR A 137 3.00 -14.11 -13.01
CA THR A 137 2.41 -15.03 -12.02
C THR A 137 1.97 -14.30 -10.77
N ASN A 138 1.10 -14.96 -9.99
CA ASN A 138 0.68 -14.44 -8.69
C ASN A 138 0.12 -13.00 -8.74
N PRO A 139 -0.85 -12.69 -9.64
CA PRO A 139 -1.55 -11.42 -9.63
C PRO A 139 -2.25 -11.23 -8.28
N ARG A 140 -2.06 -10.09 -7.65
CA ARG A 140 -2.61 -9.80 -6.34
C ARG A 140 -2.76 -8.30 -6.12
N GLY A 141 -3.75 -7.91 -5.34
CA GLY A 141 -3.95 -6.50 -5.03
C GLY A 141 -5.16 -6.23 -4.14
N LYS A 142 -5.20 -5.02 -3.62
CA LYS A 142 -6.34 -4.42 -2.94
C LYS A 142 -6.34 -2.93 -3.25
N GLY A 143 -7.43 -2.43 -3.88
CA GLY A 143 -7.42 -1.11 -4.48
C GLY A 143 -6.23 -0.97 -5.45
N LEU A 144 -5.59 0.16 -5.48
CA LEU A 144 -4.41 0.43 -6.33
C LEU A 144 -3.09 -0.16 -5.79
N PHE A 145 -3.15 -0.89 -4.68
CA PHE A 145 -2.01 -1.59 -4.09
C PHE A 145 -1.87 -2.98 -4.71
N CYS A 146 -1.42 -3.03 -5.97
CA CYS A 146 -1.35 -4.25 -6.78
C CYS A 146 0.08 -4.67 -7.07
N ALA A 147 0.26 -5.96 -7.40
CA ALA A 147 1.54 -6.54 -7.79
C ALA A 147 1.34 -7.84 -8.58
N PHE A 148 2.39 -8.23 -9.32
CA PHE A 148 2.56 -9.56 -9.88
C PHE A 148 4.02 -9.99 -9.79
N ASP A 149 4.30 -11.26 -9.99
CA ASP A 149 5.65 -11.81 -9.94
C ASP A 149 6.15 -12.17 -11.35
N MET A 150 7.41 -11.80 -11.64
CA MET A 150 8.18 -12.27 -12.78
C MET A 150 8.86 -13.63 -12.45
N PRO A 151 9.40 -14.37 -13.42
CA PRO A 151 10.09 -15.64 -13.15
C PRO A 151 11.28 -15.47 -12.19
N SER A 152 12.04 -14.41 -12.35
CA SER A 152 13.18 -14.08 -11.49
C SER A 152 13.37 -12.57 -11.30
N GLY A 153 14.31 -12.19 -10.44
CA GLY A 153 14.72 -10.80 -10.27
C GLY A 153 15.38 -10.21 -11.52
N ILE A 154 16.04 -11.05 -12.32
CA ILE A 154 16.71 -10.62 -13.55
C ILE A 154 15.67 -10.19 -14.60
N GLU A 155 14.65 -11.01 -14.85
CA GLU A 155 13.56 -10.66 -15.76
C GLU A 155 12.75 -9.46 -15.25
N ARG A 156 12.52 -9.38 -13.93
CA ARG A 156 11.88 -8.21 -13.32
C ARG A 156 12.67 -6.93 -13.60
N ASP A 157 13.98 -6.92 -13.38
CA ASP A 157 14.83 -5.75 -13.59
C ASP A 157 14.96 -5.39 -15.08
N LYS A 158 15.01 -6.39 -15.96
CA LYS A 158 14.97 -6.17 -17.42
C LYS A 158 13.65 -5.50 -17.83
N LEU A 159 12.51 -5.98 -17.34
CA LEU A 159 11.20 -5.37 -17.62
C LEU A 159 11.14 -3.92 -17.13
N ILE A 160 11.61 -3.64 -15.90
CA ILE A 160 11.65 -2.27 -15.35
C ILE A 160 12.49 -1.35 -16.26
N GLY A 161 13.65 -1.81 -16.74
CA GLY A 161 14.50 -1.05 -17.66
C GLY A 161 13.78 -0.70 -18.97
N LEU A 162 13.15 -1.69 -19.61
CA LEU A 162 12.38 -1.49 -20.85
C LEU A 162 11.20 -0.52 -20.67
N LEU A 163 10.51 -0.61 -19.53
CA LEU A 163 9.41 0.29 -19.21
C LEU A 163 9.90 1.73 -19.00
N LEU A 164 11.05 1.90 -18.33
CA LEU A 164 11.64 3.22 -18.13
C LEU A 164 12.04 3.86 -19.46
N ASP A 165 12.63 3.10 -20.40
CA ASP A 165 12.97 3.57 -21.76
C ASP A 165 11.70 3.98 -22.55
N LYS A 166 10.55 3.41 -22.21
CA LYS A 166 9.23 3.77 -22.77
C LYS A 166 8.45 4.80 -21.92
N ASN A 167 9.13 5.50 -21.02
CA ASN A 167 8.58 6.52 -20.12
C ASN A 167 7.55 6.02 -19.11
N ILE A 168 7.58 4.75 -18.76
CA ILE A 168 6.79 4.17 -17.67
C ILE A 168 7.69 3.92 -16.46
N MET A 169 7.47 4.68 -15.39
CA MET A 169 8.18 4.46 -14.12
C MET A 169 7.41 3.47 -13.26
N ILE A 170 7.97 2.29 -13.07
CA ILE A 170 7.46 1.26 -12.17
C ILE A 170 8.59 0.73 -11.29
N LEU A 171 8.26 0.15 -10.14
CA LEU A 171 9.25 -0.32 -9.19
C LEU A 171 9.11 -1.81 -8.90
N GLY A 172 10.26 -2.44 -8.62
CA GLY A 172 10.29 -3.79 -8.09
C GLY A 172 9.95 -3.85 -6.59
N SER A 173 9.59 -5.04 -6.13
CA SER A 173 9.38 -5.37 -4.73
C SER A 173 9.85 -6.80 -4.44
N GLY A 174 10.46 -7.00 -3.27
CA GLY A 174 10.99 -8.31 -2.89
C GLY A 174 11.95 -8.89 -3.93
N LEU A 175 11.91 -10.22 -4.11
CA LEU A 175 12.85 -10.92 -4.98
C LEU A 175 12.56 -10.73 -6.47
N LYS A 176 11.27 -10.72 -6.87
CA LYS A 176 10.87 -10.81 -8.27
C LYS A 176 9.56 -10.11 -8.64
N SER A 177 8.95 -9.36 -7.73
CA SER A 177 7.66 -8.71 -7.97
C SER A 177 7.80 -7.36 -8.67
N ILE A 178 6.86 -7.07 -9.55
CA ILE A 178 6.52 -5.72 -10.03
C ILE A 178 5.37 -5.20 -9.16
N ARG A 179 5.46 -3.94 -8.71
CA ARG A 179 4.43 -3.32 -7.86
C ARG A 179 3.86 -2.05 -8.48
N PHE A 180 2.56 -1.87 -8.32
CA PHE A 180 1.84 -0.68 -8.75
C PHE A 180 1.56 0.22 -7.55
N ARG A 181 1.80 1.52 -7.70
CA ARG A 181 1.54 2.56 -6.69
C ARG A 181 1.17 3.87 -7.39
N PRO A 182 0.14 3.87 -8.25
CA PRO A 182 -0.30 5.10 -8.88
C PRO A 182 -0.89 6.06 -7.84
N HIS A 183 -1.13 7.29 -8.25
CA HIS A 183 -1.88 8.26 -7.44
C HIS A 183 -3.37 7.88 -7.37
N LEU A 184 -4.07 8.35 -6.31
CA LEU A 184 -5.45 7.92 -6.03
C LEU A 184 -6.46 8.37 -7.10
N ASN A 185 -6.17 9.45 -7.82
CA ASN A 185 -7.00 9.96 -8.92
C ASN A 185 -6.52 9.50 -10.30
N VAL A 186 -5.82 8.36 -10.37
CA VAL A 186 -5.41 7.75 -11.64
C VAL A 186 -6.63 7.49 -12.53
N LEU A 187 -6.48 7.75 -13.83
CA LEU A 187 -7.52 7.49 -14.82
C LEU A 187 -7.35 6.10 -15.44
N LYS A 188 -8.44 5.59 -16.01
CA LYS A 188 -8.40 4.31 -16.73
C LYS A 188 -7.41 4.32 -17.89
N GLU A 189 -7.37 5.44 -18.62
CA GLU A 189 -6.48 5.65 -19.77
C GLU A 189 -5.00 5.55 -19.37
N ASP A 190 -4.62 6.07 -18.21
CA ASP A 190 -3.25 5.96 -17.69
C ASP A 190 -2.89 4.50 -17.37
N LEU A 191 -3.83 3.75 -16.80
CA LEU A 191 -3.66 2.31 -16.55
C LEU A 191 -3.56 1.53 -17.85
N ASP A 192 -4.40 1.85 -18.85
CA ASP A 192 -4.35 1.22 -20.17
C ASP A 192 -2.98 1.41 -20.84
N ILE A 193 -2.43 2.63 -20.81
CA ILE A 193 -1.09 2.94 -21.33
C ILE A 193 -0.03 2.09 -20.60
N CYS A 194 -0.10 2.04 -19.28
CA CYS A 194 0.86 1.27 -18.47
C CYS A 194 0.78 -0.23 -18.80
N ILE A 195 -0.41 -0.82 -18.79
CA ILE A 195 -0.63 -2.25 -19.02
C ILE A 195 -0.25 -2.66 -20.45
N ASN A 196 -0.63 -1.86 -21.46
CA ASN A 196 -0.25 -2.14 -22.85
C ASN A 196 1.27 -2.07 -23.04
N THR A 197 1.93 -1.11 -22.38
CA THR A 197 3.40 -1.00 -22.45
C THR A 197 4.08 -2.19 -21.76
N ILE A 198 3.54 -2.68 -20.64
CA ILE A 198 4.01 -3.89 -19.97
C ILE A 198 3.86 -5.11 -20.89
N HIS A 199 2.68 -5.29 -21.46
CA HIS A 199 2.36 -6.38 -22.39
C HIS A 199 3.35 -6.42 -23.57
N ASP A 200 3.56 -5.28 -24.26
CA ASP A 200 4.46 -5.19 -25.41
C ASP A 200 5.92 -5.41 -25.01
N SER A 201 6.32 -4.95 -23.82
CA SER A 201 7.67 -5.18 -23.31
C SER A 201 7.91 -6.64 -22.94
N ILE A 202 6.92 -7.34 -22.41
CA ILE A 202 7.01 -8.78 -22.16
C ILE A 202 7.13 -9.54 -23.48
N LYS A 203 6.36 -9.20 -24.50
CA LYS A 203 6.49 -9.81 -25.86
C LYS A 203 7.88 -9.59 -26.46
N GLU A 204 8.44 -8.39 -26.29
CA GLU A 204 9.81 -8.08 -26.71
C GLU A 204 10.87 -8.94 -25.98
N MET A 205 10.64 -9.22 -24.70
CA MET A 205 11.56 -10.04 -23.89
C MET A 205 11.51 -11.53 -24.25
N LEU A 206 10.39 -12.01 -24.81
CA LEU A 206 10.17 -13.41 -25.16
C LEU A 206 10.59 -13.75 -26.61
N ASN A 207 10.79 -12.74 -27.47
CA ASN A 207 11.29 -12.89 -28.85
C ASN A 207 12.83 -12.83 -28.86
#